data_887ea6528f41859c7977248c63c60a90
#
_entry.id   887ea6528f41859c7977248c63c60a90
#
_cell.length_a   1.000
_cell.length_b   1.000
_cell.length_c   1.000
_cell.angle_alpha   90.00
_cell.angle_beta   90.00
_cell.angle_gamma   90.00
#
_symmetry.space_group_name_H-M   'P 1'
#
loop_
_entity.id
_entity.type
_entity.pdbx_description
1 polymer ?
#
loop_
_entity_poly.entity_id
_entity_poly.type
_entity_poly.pdbx_seq_one_letter_code
_entity_poly.pdbx_strand_id
1 'polypeptide(L)'
;MKRSNLGFTLIELVLVIIVLGILAVTALPRFINIKDDALKSTVSTTAASFAGAVQLAHAGWAVKTKGEPLALYNFSGMGKQDLDINRYGWPVGTKEDQGGQSPDTIFPGGDSDQISVSSRDDCESLFEGLLDTDQTATDELHTDAESDYISQLIPADAQIDGQLRHDNCRYTLRDSIPRFPAYPDGLSFYYNSVTGAVTRNFD
;
A
#
# COMPACT_ATOMS: atom_id res chain seq x y z
N MET A 1 -7.07 -66.46 0.93
CA MET A 1 -6.70 -65.74 2.16
C MET A 1 -7.83 -64.72 2.44
N LYS A 2 -8.61 -64.92 3.53
CA LYS A 2 -9.63 -63.97 3.98
C LYS A 2 -8.92 -62.84 4.74
N ARG A 3 -8.98 -61.62 4.24
CA ARG A 3 -8.55 -60.44 4.98
C ARG A 3 -9.60 -60.15 6.05
N SER A 4 -9.24 -60.24 7.31
CA SER A 4 -10.10 -59.81 8.43
C SER A 4 -10.11 -58.28 8.42
N ASN A 5 -11.24 -57.65 8.13
CA ASN A 5 -11.47 -56.23 8.37
C ASN A 5 -11.66 -56.03 9.86
N LEU A 6 -10.64 -55.54 10.54
CA LEU A 6 -10.75 -55.08 11.92
C LEU A 6 -11.44 -53.70 11.89
N GLY A 7 -12.69 -53.66 12.36
CA GLY A 7 -13.43 -52.42 12.52
C GLY A 7 -12.95 -51.65 13.76
N PHE A 8 -13.04 -50.30 13.70
CA PHE A 8 -12.78 -49.43 14.85
C PHE A 8 -13.76 -49.69 15.98
N THR A 9 -13.27 -49.69 17.20
CA THR A 9 -14.15 -49.77 18.39
C THR A 9 -14.73 -48.40 18.69
N LEU A 10 -15.95 -48.38 19.28
CA LEU A 10 -16.64 -47.13 19.68
C LEU A 10 -15.77 -46.33 20.67
N ILE A 11 -15.07 -46.99 21.57
CA ILE A 11 -14.22 -46.34 22.57
C ILE A 11 -12.98 -45.66 21.95
N GLU A 12 -12.36 -46.26 20.90
CA GLU A 12 -11.27 -45.63 20.15
C GLU A 12 -11.73 -44.34 19.49
N LEU A 13 -12.94 -44.32 18.90
CA LEU A 13 -13.48 -43.12 18.29
C LEU A 13 -13.73 -42.01 19.33
N VAL A 14 -14.37 -42.39 20.48
CA VAL A 14 -14.64 -41.42 21.54
C VAL A 14 -13.37 -40.83 22.14
N LEU A 15 -12.36 -41.67 22.37
CA LEU A 15 -11.07 -41.21 22.90
C LEU A 15 -10.40 -40.21 21.96
N VAL A 16 -10.42 -40.48 20.65
CA VAL A 16 -9.85 -39.57 19.64
C VAL A 16 -10.56 -38.23 19.62
N ILE A 17 -11.89 -38.19 19.62
CA ILE A 17 -12.62 -36.92 19.58
C ILE A 17 -12.42 -36.09 20.86
N ILE A 18 -12.28 -36.73 22.04
CA ILE A 18 -11.96 -36.01 23.28
C ILE A 18 -10.58 -35.38 23.21
N VAL A 19 -9.55 -36.13 22.78
CA VAL A 19 -8.18 -35.62 22.65
C VAL A 19 -8.13 -34.50 21.64
N LEU A 20 -8.75 -34.64 20.45
CA LEU A 20 -8.83 -33.60 19.44
C LEU A 20 -9.58 -32.37 19.96
N GLY A 21 -10.63 -32.52 20.74
CA GLY A 21 -11.38 -31.44 21.37
C GLY A 21 -10.49 -30.60 22.31
N ILE A 22 -9.71 -31.25 23.17
CA ILE A 22 -8.79 -30.57 24.10
C ILE A 22 -7.70 -29.83 23.32
N LEU A 23 -7.10 -30.44 22.29
CA LEU A 23 -6.10 -29.84 21.46
C LEU A 23 -6.65 -28.64 20.68
N ALA A 24 -7.86 -28.74 20.13
CA ALA A 24 -8.51 -27.65 19.41
C ALA A 24 -8.70 -26.39 20.27
N VAL A 25 -9.18 -26.57 21.51
CA VAL A 25 -9.41 -25.45 22.45
C VAL A 25 -8.11 -24.72 22.80
N THR A 26 -7.00 -25.43 22.94
CA THR A 26 -5.70 -24.84 23.29
C THR A 26 -4.98 -24.21 22.07
N ALA A 27 -5.23 -24.73 20.87
CA ALA A 27 -4.59 -24.26 19.65
C ALA A 27 -5.25 -22.98 19.08
N LEU A 28 -6.58 -22.85 19.19
CA LEU A 28 -7.35 -21.78 18.58
C LEU A 28 -6.86 -20.36 18.95
N PRO A 29 -6.60 -20.01 20.23
CA PRO A 29 -6.10 -18.66 20.57
C PRO A 29 -4.73 -18.34 19.94
N ARG A 30 -3.87 -19.33 19.82
CA ARG A 30 -2.56 -19.14 19.19
C ARG A 30 -2.66 -18.82 17.70
N PHE A 31 -3.55 -19.49 16.97
CA PHE A 31 -3.76 -19.25 15.55
C PHE A 31 -4.32 -17.84 15.27
N ILE A 32 -5.19 -17.33 16.15
CA ILE A 32 -5.73 -15.98 16.03
C ILE A 32 -4.61 -14.94 16.15
N ASN A 33 -3.77 -15.04 17.16
CA ASN A 33 -2.67 -14.11 17.38
C ASN A 33 -1.63 -14.13 16.24
N ILE A 34 -1.30 -15.32 15.73
CA ILE A 34 -0.38 -15.46 14.60
C ILE A 34 -0.93 -14.78 13.35
N LYS A 35 -2.24 -14.86 13.10
CA LYS A 35 -2.86 -14.17 11.95
C LYS A 35 -2.78 -12.66 12.09
N ASP A 36 -3.00 -12.12 13.28
CA ASP A 36 -2.91 -10.69 13.54
C ASP A 36 -1.48 -10.17 13.36
N ASP A 37 -0.51 -10.89 13.87
CA ASP A 37 0.91 -10.58 13.69
C ASP A 37 1.32 -10.67 12.20
N ALA A 38 0.79 -11.63 11.47
CA ALA A 38 1.03 -11.77 10.03
C ALA A 38 0.48 -10.58 9.24
N LEU A 39 -0.75 -10.11 9.53
CA LEU A 39 -1.34 -8.95 8.87
C LEU A 39 -0.53 -7.68 9.15
N LYS A 40 -0.11 -7.46 10.41
CA LYS A 40 0.77 -6.34 10.77
C LYS A 40 2.12 -6.41 10.04
N SER A 41 2.70 -7.60 9.95
CA SER A 41 3.95 -7.83 9.24
C SER A 41 3.80 -7.54 7.74
N THR A 42 2.70 -7.95 7.14
CA THR A 42 2.40 -7.66 5.72
C THR A 42 2.38 -6.16 5.47
N VAL A 43 1.57 -5.40 6.22
CA VAL A 43 1.49 -3.94 6.05
C VAL A 43 2.84 -3.27 6.33
N SER A 44 3.56 -3.73 7.36
CA SER A 44 4.88 -3.19 7.69
C SER A 44 5.90 -3.39 6.56
N THR A 45 5.91 -4.57 5.94
CA THR A 45 6.81 -4.89 4.84
C THR A 45 6.46 -4.11 3.59
N THR A 46 5.17 -4.04 3.22
CA THR A 46 4.72 -3.26 2.07
C THR A 46 5.03 -1.76 2.26
N ALA A 47 4.75 -1.21 3.44
CA ALA A 47 5.09 0.18 3.77
C ALA A 47 6.60 0.46 3.69
N ALA A 48 7.44 -0.48 4.16
CA ALA A 48 8.89 -0.34 4.08
C ALA A 48 9.40 -0.40 2.63
N SER A 49 8.84 -1.29 1.81
CA SER A 49 9.16 -1.38 0.38
C SER A 49 8.74 -0.11 -0.35
N PHE A 50 7.54 0.38 -0.08
CA PHE A 50 7.02 1.65 -0.62
C PHE A 50 7.92 2.83 -0.22
N ALA A 51 8.30 2.94 1.06
CA ALA A 51 9.21 3.98 1.53
C ALA A 51 10.58 3.91 0.83
N GLY A 52 11.12 2.71 0.65
CA GLY A 52 12.37 2.50 -0.10
C GLY A 52 12.27 2.98 -1.54
N ALA A 53 11.17 2.67 -2.23
CA ALA A 53 10.91 3.10 -3.60
C ALA A 53 10.76 4.62 -3.71
N VAL A 54 10.04 5.26 -2.77
CA VAL A 54 9.92 6.72 -2.67
C VAL A 54 11.30 7.38 -2.55
N GLN A 55 12.20 6.84 -1.71
CA GLN A 55 13.55 7.37 -1.56
C GLN A 55 14.40 7.18 -2.83
N LEU A 56 14.24 6.06 -3.54
CA LEU A 56 14.91 5.84 -4.82
C LEU A 56 14.43 6.81 -5.89
N ALA A 57 13.12 7.07 -5.97
CA ALA A 57 12.54 8.06 -6.87
C ALA A 57 13.11 9.46 -6.58
N HIS A 58 13.16 9.84 -5.30
CA HIS A 58 13.73 11.11 -4.87
C HIS A 58 15.21 11.26 -5.25
N ALA A 59 16.00 10.22 -5.02
CA ALA A 59 17.41 10.22 -5.43
C ALA A 59 17.59 10.38 -6.94
N GLY A 60 16.77 9.68 -7.74
CA GLY A 60 16.76 9.81 -9.19
C GLY A 60 16.36 11.22 -9.67
N TRP A 61 15.31 11.79 -9.06
CA TRP A 61 14.91 13.18 -9.30
C TRP A 61 16.05 14.16 -9.01
N ALA A 62 16.70 14.04 -7.86
CA ALA A 62 17.80 14.93 -7.49
C ALA A 62 18.96 14.91 -8.50
N VAL A 63 19.24 13.76 -9.10
CA VAL A 63 20.25 13.63 -10.17
C VAL A 63 19.81 14.36 -11.44
N LYS A 64 18.53 14.18 -11.85
CA LYS A 64 18.01 14.73 -13.10
C LYS A 64 17.81 16.26 -13.04
N THR A 65 17.34 16.77 -11.91
CA THR A 65 17.13 18.21 -11.69
C THR A 65 18.37 18.93 -11.14
N LYS A 66 19.44 18.21 -10.83
CA LYS A 66 20.63 18.73 -10.13
C LYS A 66 20.30 19.36 -8.77
N GLY A 67 19.23 18.87 -8.14
CA GLY A 67 18.74 19.36 -6.87
C GLY A 67 17.90 20.65 -6.93
N GLU A 68 17.62 21.16 -8.13
CA GLU A 68 16.72 22.31 -8.29
C GLU A 68 15.27 21.87 -8.01
N PRO A 69 14.44 22.72 -7.37
CA PRO A 69 13.06 22.39 -7.01
C PRO A 69 12.12 22.42 -8.22
N LEU A 70 12.33 21.51 -9.14
CA LEU A 70 11.60 21.38 -10.40
C LEU A 70 10.84 20.05 -10.42
N ALA A 71 9.61 20.08 -10.92
CA ALA A 71 8.85 18.86 -11.17
C ALA A 71 9.35 18.15 -12.44
N LEU A 72 9.16 16.83 -12.48
CA LEU A 72 9.45 16.00 -13.64
C LEU A 72 8.19 15.26 -14.08
N TYR A 73 7.98 15.23 -15.39
CA TYR A 73 7.02 14.32 -16.02
C TYR A 73 7.64 12.96 -16.31
N ASN A 74 6.86 11.91 -16.15
CA ASN A 74 7.17 10.58 -16.64
C ASN A 74 8.57 10.11 -16.26
N PHE A 75 8.84 10.04 -14.95
CA PHE A 75 10.14 9.66 -14.42
C PHE A 75 10.57 8.26 -14.90
N SER A 76 11.62 8.21 -15.71
CA SER A 76 12.08 6.98 -16.36
C SER A 76 12.72 5.95 -15.43
N GLY A 77 12.95 6.31 -14.17
CA GLY A 77 13.68 5.48 -13.21
C GLY A 77 12.86 4.40 -12.54
N MET A 78 11.54 4.42 -12.63
CA MET A 78 10.64 3.50 -11.93
C MET A 78 9.32 3.27 -12.68
N GLY A 79 8.62 2.22 -12.24
CA GLY A 79 7.28 1.88 -12.72
C GLY A 79 7.23 1.64 -14.22
N LYS A 80 6.14 2.04 -14.82
CA LYS A 80 5.92 2.00 -16.27
C LYS A 80 6.55 3.20 -17.00
N GLN A 81 7.36 3.99 -16.31
CA GLN A 81 7.95 5.26 -16.76
C GLN A 81 6.89 6.36 -16.97
N ASP A 82 5.90 6.37 -16.13
CA ASP A 82 4.72 7.22 -16.20
C ASP A 82 4.43 7.94 -14.87
N LEU A 83 5.28 7.78 -13.85
CA LEU A 83 5.13 8.50 -12.59
C LEU A 83 5.68 9.92 -12.69
N ASP A 84 4.88 10.88 -12.30
CA ASP A 84 5.33 12.27 -12.15
C ASP A 84 5.97 12.49 -10.78
N ILE A 85 6.93 13.41 -10.73
CA ILE A 85 7.58 13.80 -9.48
C ILE A 85 7.38 15.31 -9.29
N ASN A 86 6.88 15.69 -8.12
CA ASN A 86 6.63 17.09 -7.79
C ASN A 86 7.91 17.89 -7.57
N ARG A 87 7.80 19.21 -7.40
CA ARG A 87 8.94 20.10 -7.16
C ARG A 87 9.73 19.80 -5.88
N TYR A 88 9.14 19.09 -4.93
CA TYR A 88 9.81 18.66 -3.71
C TYR A 88 10.62 17.36 -3.90
N GLY A 89 10.52 16.75 -5.09
CA GLY A 89 11.21 15.53 -5.45
C GLY A 89 10.47 14.25 -5.06
N TRP A 90 9.18 14.33 -4.78
CA TRP A 90 8.39 13.18 -4.34
C TRP A 90 7.41 12.73 -5.43
N PRO A 91 7.26 11.42 -5.65
CA PRO A 91 6.34 10.90 -6.66
C PRO A 91 4.87 11.21 -6.30
N VAL A 92 4.07 11.51 -7.33
CA VAL A 92 2.69 11.98 -7.16
C VAL A 92 1.65 11.30 -8.05
N GLY A 93 2.02 10.30 -8.81
CA GLY A 93 1.13 9.63 -9.75
C GLY A 93 1.32 10.10 -11.18
N THR A 94 0.32 9.91 -12.01
CA THR A 94 0.40 10.16 -13.46
C THR A 94 -0.70 11.08 -13.98
N LYS A 95 -1.57 11.57 -13.08
CA LYS A 95 -2.81 12.26 -13.47
C LYS A 95 -2.58 13.63 -14.08
N GLU A 96 -1.54 14.32 -13.64
CA GLU A 96 -1.17 15.66 -14.09
C GLU A 96 -0.47 15.66 -15.45
N ASP A 97 -0.13 14.48 -15.96
CA ASP A 97 0.44 14.35 -17.28
C ASP A 97 -0.54 14.84 -18.35
N GLN A 98 -0.19 15.92 -19.00
CA GLN A 98 -0.99 16.51 -20.08
C GLN A 98 -0.93 15.69 -21.39
N GLY A 99 -0.42 14.48 -21.32
CA GLY A 99 -0.35 13.54 -22.44
C GLY A 99 0.79 13.83 -23.41
N GLY A 100 1.61 12.81 -23.66
CA GLY A 100 2.64 12.86 -24.69
C GLY A 100 3.93 13.57 -24.30
N GLN A 101 4.16 13.87 -23.03
CA GLN A 101 5.45 14.35 -22.57
C GLN A 101 6.50 13.24 -22.67
N SER A 102 7.69 13.60 -23.11
CA SER A 102 8.81 12.65 -23.13
C SER A 102 9.26 12.32 -21.70
N PRO A 103 9.75 11.09 -21.46
CA PRO A 103 10.29 10.74 -20.15
C PRO A 103 11.31 11.76 -19.65
N ASP A 104 11.26 12.02 -18.32
CA ASP A 104 12.13 12.96 -17.63
C ASP A 104 12.08 14.43 -18.13
N THR A 105 10.99 14.83 -18.73
CA THR A 105 10.79 16.22 -19.11
C THR A 105 10.62 17.07 -17.85
N ILE A 106 11.46 18.10 -17.72
CA ILE A 106 11.37 19.09 -16.64
C ILE A 106 10.14 19.97 -16.88
N PHE A 107 9.30 20.09 -15.88
CA PHE A 107 8.13 20.96 -15.93
C PHE A 107 8.58 22.42 -15.99
N PRO A 108 8.12 23.24 -16.95
CA PRO A 108 8.58 24.60 -17.09
C PRO A 108 8.11 25.48 -15.93
N GLY A 109 9.09 26.03 -15.21
CA GLY A 109 8.99 27.22 -14.34
C GLY A 109 7.76 27.31 -13.44
N GLY A 110 7.01 28.36 -13.42
CA GLY A 110 5.95 28.69 -12.49
C GLY A 110 4.78 27.68 -12.27
N ASP A 111 4.68 26.63 -13.08
CA ASP A 111 3.62 25.64 -12.98
C ASP A 111 4.06 24.33 -12.28
N SER A 112 5.30 24.25 -11.81
CA SER A 112 5.82 23.09 -11.05
C SER A 112 5.01 22.77 -9.77
N ASP A 113 4.27 23.74 -9.25
CA ASP A 113 3.40 23.60 -8.10
C ASP A 113 2.11 22.87 -8.41
N GLN A 114 1.77 22.69 -9.69
CA GLN A 114 0.55 22.00 -10.12
C GLN A 114 0.71 20.47 -10.11
N ILE A 115 1.93 19.96 -10.09
CA ILE A 115 2.22 18.55 -10.02
C ILE A 115 2.10 18.09 -8.57
N SER A 116 0.99 17.44 -8.25
CA SER A 116 0.65 17.06 -6.87
C SER A 116 -0.24 15.82 -6.86
N VAL A 117 -0.29 15.12 -5.74
CA VAL A 117 -1.36 14.14 -5.48
C VAL A 117 -2.66 14.91 -5.34
N SER A 118 -3.58 14.72 -6.26
CA SER A 118 -4.84 15.49 -6.38
C SER A 118 -6.07 14.60 -6.59
N SER A 119 -5.86 13.33 -6.92
CA SER A 119 -6.92 12.38 -7.27
C SER A 119 -6.71 11.01 -6.63
N ARG A 120 -7.75 10.18 -6.62
CA ARG A 120 -7.67 8.79 -6.18
C ARG A 120 -6.82 7.94 -7.12
N ASP A 121 -6.90 8.25 -8.42
CA ASP A 121 -6.13 7.56 -9.46
C ASP A 121 -4.62 7.74 -9.23
N ASP A 122 -4.19 8.88 -8.66
CA ASP A 122 -2.79 9.13 -8.30
C ASP A 122 -2.32 8.17 -7.21
N CYS A 123 -3.15 7.94 -6.19
CA CYS A 123 -2.81 6.99 -5.13
C CYS A 123 -2.72 5.55 -5.63
N GLU A 124 -3.59 5.16 -6.57
CA GLU A 124 -3.53 3.85 -7.21
C GLU A 124 -2.28 3.71 -8.07
N SER A 125 -2.01 4.70 -8.94
CA SER A 125 -0.83 4.75 -9.80
C SER A 125 0.48 4.74 -9.01
N LEU A 126 0.54 5.43 -7.87
CA LEU A 126 1.69 5.41 -6.97
C LEU A 126 1.96 4.03 -6.40
N PHE A 127 0.92 3.31 -5.97
CA PHE A 127 1.09 1.96 -5.43
C PHE A 127 1.67 1.02 -6.50
N GLU A 128 1.07 1.01 -7.68
CA GLU A 128 1.51 0.17 -8.79
C GLU A 128 2.87 0.58 -9.37
N GLY A 129 3.14 1.88 -9.44
CA GLY A 129 4.36 2.40 -10.05
C GLY A 129 5.60 2.30 -9.14
N LEU A 130 5.41 2.35 -7.82
CA LEU A 130 6.50 2.27 -6.85
C LEU A 130 6.80 0.85 -6.39
N LEU A 131 5.82 -0.05 -6.44
CA LEU A 131 5.97 -1.42 -5.97
C LEU A 131 6.03 -2.40 -7.15
N ASP A 132 7.10 -3.20 -7.22
CA ASP A 132 7.20 -4.36 -8.11
C ASP A 132 6.74 -5.60 -7.34
N THR A 133 5.41 -5.78 -7.25
CA THR A 133 4.77 -6.83 -6.45
C THR A 133 3.48 -7.30 -7.12
N ASP A 134 3.04 -8.51 -6.79
CA ASP A 134 1.72 -9.02 -7.20
C ASP A 134 0.57 -8.39 -6.41
N GLN A 135 0.86 -7.61 -5.36
CA GLN A 135 -0.16 -6.91 -4.58
C GLN A 135 -0.74 -5.74 -5.38
N THR A 136 -2.05 -5.58 -5.27
CA THR A 136 -2.79 -4.54 -5.97
C THR A 136 -3.46 -3.58 -5.00
N ALA A 137 -3.64 -2.33 -5.41
CA ALA A 137 -4.46 -1.35 -4.71
C ALA A 137 -5.54 -0.82 -5.63
N THR A 138 -6.74 -0.61 -5.11
CA THR A 138 -7.84 0.05 -5.83
C THR A 138 -8.48 1.09 -4.95
N ASP A 139 -9.09 2.10 -5.56
CA ASP A 139 -9.76 3.13 -4.80
C ASP A 139 -10.98 2.61 -4.02
N GLU A 140 -11.42 3.35 -3.01
CA GLU A 140 -12.52 2.98 -2.13
C GLU A 140 -13.90 2.92 -2.83
N LEU A 141 -14.04 3.48 -4.03
CA LEU A 141 -15.28 3.46 -4.81
C LEU A 141 -15.42 2.16 -5.62
N HIS A 142 -14.32 1.46 -5.88
CA HIS A 142 -14.32 0.18 -6.57
C HIS A 142 -14.48 -0.98 -5.57
N THR A 143 -15.63 -1.04 -4.91
CA THR A 143 -15.93 -2.03 -3.85
C THR A 143 -15.96 -3.47 -4.35
N ASP A 144 -16.16 -3.68 -5.64
CA ASP A 144 -16.24 -5.00 -6.28
C ASP A 144 -14.85 -5.54 -6.70
N ALA A 145 -13.79 -4.74 -6.56
CA ALA A 145 -12.45 -5.14 -6.93
C ALA A 145 -11.83 -6.07 -5.87
N GLU A 146 -11.25 -7.17 -6.33
CA GLU A 146 -10.47 -8.11 -5.49
C GLU A 146 -9.02 -7.61 -5.33
N SER A 147 -8.83 -6.41 -4.77
CA SER A 147 -7.50 -5.88 -4.49
C SER A 147 -7.06 -6.21 -3.06
N ASP A 148 -5.74 -6.27 -2.84
CA ASP A 148 -5.16 -6.48 -1.51
C ASP A 148 -5.30 -5.24 -0.63
N TYR A 149 -5.14 -4.06 -1.24
CA TYR A 149 -5.23 -2.77 -0.56
C TYR A 149 -6.36 -1.89 -1.12
N ILE A 150 -6.90 -1.07 -0.24
CA ILE A 150 -7.78 0.04 -0.60
C ILE A 150 -6.95 1.31 -0.54
N SER A 151 -6.83 2.01 -1.67
CA SER A 151 -6.20 3.32 -1.73
C SER A 151 -7.23 4.42 -1.47
N GLN A 152 -6.84 5.43 -0.71
CA GLN A 152 -7.70 6.56 -0.37
C GLN A 152 -6.93 7.86 -0.48
N LEU A 153 -7.56 8.85 -1.09
CA LEU A 153 -7.07 10.21 -1.09
C LEU A 153 -7.39 10.86 0.25
N ILE A 154 -6.37 11.32 0.95
CA ILE A 154 -6.51 12.03 2.23
C ILE A 154 -6.20 13.50 2.00
N PRO A 155 -7.20 14.39 2.10
CA PRO A 155 -7.00 15.81 1.92
C PRO A 155 -5.92 16.36 2.87
N ALA A 156 -5.03 17.21 2.35
CA ALA A 156 -4.07 17.91 3.19
C ALA A 156 -4.76 18.93 4.08
N ASP A 157 -4.40 18.97 5.36
CA ASP A 157 -4.97 19.90 6.34
C ASP A 157 -4.59 21.36 6.10
N ALA A 158 -3.52 21.62 5.33
CA ALA A 158 -3.02 22.95 5.06
C ALA A 158 -2.73 23.15 3.58
N GLN A 159 -3.13 24.33 3.06
CA GLN A 159 -2.62 24.81 1.79
C GLN A 159 -1.17 25.26 1.98
N ILE A 160 -0.26 24.70 1.21
CA ILE A 160 1.11 25.18 1.15
C ILE A 160 1.14 26.38 0.22
N ASP A 161 1.52 27.53 0.74
CA ASP A 161 1.68 28.80 0.03
C ASP A 161 0.44 29.31 -0.75
N GLY A 162 -0.77 28.95 -0.31
CA GLY A 162 -2.02 29.42 -0.93
C GLY A 162 -2.31 28.84 -2.32
N GLN A 163 -1.53 27.85 -2.74
CA GLN A 163 -1.62 27.15 -4.02
C GLN A 163 -2.23 25.74 -3.84
N LEU A 164 -2.20 24.92 -4.86
CA LEU A 164 -2.84 23.63 -4.96
C LEU A 164 -2.63 22.69 -3.75
N ARG A 165 -3.65 21.91 -3.44
CA ARG A 165 -3.61 20.88 -2.41
C ARG A 165 -2.66 19.78 -2.82
N HIS A 166 -1.64 19.56 -2.02
CA HIS A 166 -0.82 18.36 -2.07
C HIS A 166 -1.43 17.33 -1.13
N ASP A 167 -2.40 16.59 -1.61
CA ASP A 167 -3.07 15.57 -0.83
C ASP A 167 -2.14 14.37 -0.56
N ASN A 168 -2.55 13.52 0.37
CA ASN A 168 -1.79 12.35 0.79
C ASN A 168 -2.51 11.08 0.35
N CYS A 169 -1.81 9.96 0.34
CA CYS A 169 -2.41 8.66 0.08
C CYS A 169 -2.41 7.80 1.34
N ARG A 170 -3.51 7.09 1.57
CA ARG A 170 -3.62 6.02 2.57
C ARG A 170 -3.85 4.69 1.85
N TYR A 171 -3.16 3.66 2.30
CA TYR A 171 -3.31 2.29 1.78
C TYR A 171 -3.69 1.38 2.92
N THR A 172 -4.91 0.86 2.88
CA THR A 172 -5.47 -0.01 3.92
C THR A 172 -5.50 -1.45 3.46
N LEU A 173 -4.91 -2.37 4.21
CA LEU A 173 -4.96 -3.80 3.92
C LEU A 173 -6.39 -4.31 4.10
N ARG A 174 -7.04 -4.75 3.04
CA ARG A 174 -8.46 -5.15 3.00
C ARG A 174 -8.77 -6.27 4.00
N ASP A 175 -7.94 -7.29 4.07
CA ASP A 175 -8.11 -8.43 4.98
C ASP A 175 -8.01 -8.07 6.47
N SER A 176 -7.49 -6.88 6.78
CA SER A 176 -7.35 -6.43 8.16
C SER A 176 -8.62 -5.76 8.71
N ILE A 177 -9.47 -5.20 7.85
CA ILE A 177 -10.63 -4.38 8.25
C ILE A 177 -11.54 -5.10 9.27
N PRO A 178 -12.00 -6.36 9.03
CA PRO A 178 -12.91 -7.02 9.98
C PRO A 178 -12.24 -7.45 11.28
N ARG A 179 -10.91 -7.42 11.38
CA ARG A 179 -10.16 -7.93 12.54
C ARG A 179 -9.66 -6.84 13.49
N PHE A 180 -9.57 -5.62 13.03
CA PHE A 180 -9.02 -4.49 13.79
C PHE A 180 -10.06 -3.39 13.99
N PRO A 181 -11.08 -3.61 14.83
CA PRO A 181 -12.17 -2.64 15.06
C PRO A 181 -11.71 -1.37 15.78
N ALA A 182 -10.55 -1.40 16.45
CA ALA A 182 -9.92 -0.21 17.02
C ALA A 182 -9.36 0.73 15.93
N TYR A 183 -9.12 0.18 14.76
CA TYR A 183 -8.78 0.89 13.53
C TYR A 183 -9.94 0.68 12.56
N PRO A 184 -10.97 1.50 12.57
CA PRO A 184 -12.22 1.25 11.84
C PRO A 184 -12.03 1.02 10.35
N ASP A 185 -10.92 1.52 9.82
CA ASP A 185 -10.50 1.34 8.44
C ASP A 185 -9.45 0.22 8.25
N GLY A 186 -9.14 -0.55 9.29
CA GLY A 186 -8.13 -1.62 9.26
C GLY A 186 -6.69 -1.12 9.42
N LEU A 187 -5.74 -2.05 9.22
CA LEU A 187 -4.30 -1.73 9.26
C LEU A 187 -3.89 -1.01 7.98
N SER A 188 -3.23 0.12 8.11
CA SER A 188 -2.89 0.97 6.97
C SER A 188 -1.52 1.62 7.10
N PHE A 189 -1.04 2.18 6.00
CA PHE A 189 0.06 3.13 5.99
C PHE A 189 -0.31 4.36 5.16
N TYR A 190 0.34 5.47 5.48
CA TYR A 190 0.13 6.76 4.84
C TYR A 190 1.38 7.19 4.10
N TYR A 191 1.19 7.83 2.97
CA TYR A 191 2.22 8.51 2.22
C TYR A 191 1.94 10.01 2.17
N ASN A 192 2.92 10.81 2.57
CA ASN A 192 2.85 12.27 2.49
C ASN A 192 3.61 12.74 1.23
N SER A 193 2.89 13.31 0.28
CA SER A 193 3.44 13.72 -1.02
C SER A 193 4.34 14.96 -0.97
N VAL A 194 4.37 15.68 0.14
CA VAL A 194 5.23 16.87 0.34
C VAL A 194 6.54 16.52 1.02
N THR A 195 6.51 15.58 1.96
CA THR A 195 7.69 15.23 2.76
C THR A 195 8.32 13.90 2.37
N GLY A 196 7.64 13.11 1.54
CA GLY A 196 8.04 11.75 1.20
C GLY A 196 7.92 10.77 2.36
N ALA A 197 7.34 11.17 3.49
CA ALA A 197 7.21 10.34 4.66
C ALA A 197 6.18 9.23 4.44
N VAL A 198 6.56 8.01 4.85
CA VAL A 198 5.65 6.86 4.91
C VAL A 198 5.49 6.45 6.37
N THR A 199 4.25 6.51 6.88
CA THR A 199 3.94 6.21 8.28
C THR A 199 2.91 5.08 8.38
N ARG A 200 3.07 4.20 9.38
CA ARG A 200 2.14 3.09 9.63
C ARG A 200 1.08 3.52 10.65
N ASN A 201 -0.13 2.99 10.50
CA ASN A 201 -1.26 3.28 11.38
C ASN A 201 -1.72 2.01 12.10
N PHE A 202 -0.89 1.47 12.97
CA PHE A 202 -1.21 0.32 13.85
C PHE A 202 -0.24 0.16 15.02
N ASP A 203 0.54 1.19 15.30
CA ASP A 203 1.46 1.29 16.46
C ASP A 203 0.84 2.12 17.58
#